data_47983c8c60dd351b1bb7cb3935494087
#
_entry.id   47983c8c60dd351b1bb7cb3935494087
#
_cell.length_a   1.000
_cell.length_b   1.000
_cell.length_c   1.000
_cell.angle_alpha   90.00
_cell.angle_beta   90.00
_cell.angle_gamma   90.00
#
_symmetry.space_group_name_H-M   'P 1'
#
loop_
_entity.id
_entity.type
_entity.pdbx_description
1 polymer ?
#
loop_
_entity_poly.entity_id
_entity_poly.type
_entity_poly.pdbx_seq_one_letter_code
_entity_poly.pdbx_strand_id
1 'polypeptide(L)'
;ELTAELTAELTAELTARKKQYEYYRDNLLSNPNATFEPLVTLADIGTGSSNTNEGLEVGNYPLFVRSQEVRRKNEFQFDETAIITSGDGVGVGKIFHYIEGKYALHQRAYRIHITSDRLIPKFFFYYMKTSFLKYIEKNAVNSSVTSVRRPMMDKFPVPLPSIEEQQRIVNILDRFDTLCNDISNGLPAEIKERKQQYEYYRNKLLTFSKAEIEV
;
A
#
# COMPACT_ATOMS: atom_id res chain seq x y z
N GLU A 1 -33.04 10.56 -6.93
CA GLU A 1 -32.52 10.37 -8.30
C GLU A 1 -31.18 11.08 -8.46
N LEU A 2 -31.07 12.39 -8.24
CA LEU A 2 -29.85 13.18 -8.39
C LEU A 2 -28.67 12.69 -7.53
N THR A 3 -28.89 12.29 -6.26
CA THR A 3 -27.83 11.80 -5.37
C THR A 3 -27.32 10.40 -5.73
N ALA A 4 -28.17 9.55 -6.32
CA ALA A 4 -27.74 8.26 -6.83
C ALA A 4 -26.88 8.43 -8.08
N GLU A 5 -27.24 9.34 -8.94
CA GLU A 5 -26.54 9.71 -10.18
C GLU A 5 -25.14 10.27 -9.86
N LEU A 6 -25.05 11.25 -8.95
CA LEU A 6 -23.77 11.79 -8.45
C LEU A 6 -22.88 10.72 -7.79
N THR A 7 -23.47 9.78 -7.05
CA THR A 7 -22.69 8.68 -6.45
C THR A 7 -22.13 7.75 -7.53
N ALA A 8 -22.90 7.51 -8.59
CA ALA A 8 -22.43 6.70 -9.72
C ALA A 8 -21.30 7.41 -10.49
N GLU A 9 -21.42 8.73 -10.73
CA GLU A 9 -20.37 9.53 -11.35
C GLU A 9 -19.07 9.52 -10.55
N LEU A 10 -19.12 9.77 -9.25
CA LEU A 10 -17.95 9.72 -8.37
C LEU A 10 -17.30 8.33 -8.34
N THR A 11 -18.10 7.28 -8.39
CA THR A 11 -17.60 5.90 -8.45
C THR A 11 -16.91 5.61 -9.79
N ALA A 12 -17.46 6.12 -10.87
CA ALA A 12 -16.85 6.02 -12.20
C ALA A 12 -15.55 6.84 -12.27
N GLU A 13 -15.53 8.05 -11.70
CA GLU A 13 -14.33 8.86 -11.60
C GLU A 13 -13.24 8.17 -10.80
N LEU A 14 -13.55 7.62 -9.62
CA LEU A 14 -12.59 6.86 -8.82
C LEU A 14 -11.98 5.71 -9.62
N THR A 15 -12.81 4.99 -10.38
CA THR A 15 -12.34 3.89 -11.22
C THR A 15 -11.43 4.38 -12.34
N ALA A 16 -11.77 5.48 -12.99
CA ALA A 16 -10.95 6.10 -14.04
C ALA A 16 -9.62 6.62 -13.48
N ARG A 17 -9.64 7.25 -12.29
CA ARG A 17 -8.43 7.75 -11.60
C ARG A 17 -7.50 6.60 -11.18
N LYS A 18 -8.05 5.49 -10.71
CA LYS A 18 -7.22 4.30 -10.40
C LYS A 18 -6.53 3.74 -11.63
N LYS A 19 -7.22 3.63 -12.77
CA LYS A 19 -6.59 3.22 -14.04
C LYS A 19 -5.53 4.21 -14.51
N GLN A 20 -5.80 5.50 -14.38
CA GLN A 20 -4.85 6.56 -14.70
C GLN A 20 -3.62 6.49 -13.79
N TYR A 21 -3.81 6.27 -12.49
CA TYR A 21 -2.72 6.07 -11.54
C TYR A 21 -1.83 4.89 -11.94
N GLU A 22 -2.42 3.72 -12.23
CA GLU A 22 -1.66 2.52 -12.64
C GLU A 22 -0.83 2.80 -13.89
N TYR A 23 -1.41 3.45 -14.89
CA TYR A 23 -0.72 3.80 -16.13
C TYR A 23 0.47 4.76 -15.87
N TYR A 24 0.26 5.84 -15.13
CA TYR A 24 1.34 6.79 -14.83
C TYR A 24 2.40 6.19 -13.92
N ARG A 25 1.99 5.44 -12.90
CA ARG A 25 2.92 4.72 -12.02
C ARG A 25 3.85 3.82 -12.82
N ASP A 26 3.30 2.98 -13.68
CA ASP A 26 4.07 2.03 -14.46
C ASP A 26 5.02 2.75 -15.43
N ASN A 27 4.57 3.83 -16.07
CA ASN A 27 5.41 4.63 -16.95
C ASN A 27 6.52 5.40 -16.21
N LEU A 28 6.20 6.05 -15.09
CA LEU A 28 7.17 6.82 -14.30
C LEU A 28 8.26 5.95 -13.69
N LEU A 29 7.89 4.70 -13.30
CA LEU A 29 8.82 3.76 -12.70
C LEU A 29 9.56 2.90 -13.74
N SER A 30 9.15 2.91 -15.01
CA SER A 30 9.78 2.22 -16.12
C SER A 30 10.75 3.15 -16.84
N ASN A 31 11.89 3.49 -16.22
CA ASN A 31 12.91 4.28 -16.89
C ASN A 31 13.93 3.34 -17.60
N PRO A 32 13.89 3.20 -18.93
CA PRO A 32 14.78 2.30 -19.65
C PRO A 32 16.25 2.75 -19.63
N ASN A 33 16.51 4.01 -19.29
CA ASN A 33 17.85 4.60 -19.25
C ASN A 33 18.42 4.66 -17.81
N ALA A 34 17.72 4.17 -16.81
CA ALA A 34 18.24 4.14 -15.45
C ALA A 34 19.34 3.10 -15.29
N THR A 35 20.38 3.44 -14.54
CA THR A 35 21.31 2.44 -14.00
C THR A 35 20.61 1.59 -12.96
N PHE A 36 20.85 0.29 -12.99
CA PHE A 36 20.28 -0.64 -12.01
C PHE A 36 21.37 -1.17 -11.11
N GLU A 37 21.09 -1.21 -9.82
CA GLU A 37 21.96 -1.83 -8.83
C GLU A 37 21.21 -2.90 -8.03
N PRO A 38 21.89 -3.95 -7.54
CA PRO A 38 21.28 -4.96 -6.70
C PRO A 38 20.89 -4.36 -5.34
N LEU A 39 19.73 -4.71 -4.81
CA LEU A 39 19.17 -4.13 -3.58
C LEU A 39 20.13 -4.23 -2.38
N VAL A 40 20.93 -5.30 -2.29
CA VAL A 40 21.89 -5.51 -1.21
C VAL A 40 22.95 -4.40 -1.10
N THR A 41 23.23 -3.66 -2.17
CA THR A 41 24.18 -2.54 -2.14
C THR A 41 23.57 -1.23 -1.64
N LEU A 42 22.24 -1.19 -1.51
CA LEU A 42 21.46 0.03 -1.24
C LEU A 42 20.72 -0.03 0.11
N ALA A 43 20.60 -1.23 0.68
CA ALA A 43 19.72 -1.44 1.84
C ALA A 43 20.25 -2.52 2.80
N ASP A 44 19.93 -2.33 4.07
CA ASP A 44 19.97 -3.41 5.05
C ASP A 44 18.65 -4.19 5.01
N ILE A 45 18.78 -5.50 4.78
CA ILE A 45 17.63 -6.39 4.64
C ILE A 45 17.65 -7.39 5.80
N GLY A 46 16.55 -7.52 6.50
CA GLY A 46 16.43 -8.44 7.64
C GLY A 46 15.02 -8.98 7.82
N THR A 47 14.85 -9.80 8.84
CA THR A 47 13.54 -10.29 9.29
C THR A 47 13.34 -9.95 10.76
N GLY A 48 12.11 -10.00 11.24
CA GLY A 48 11.82 -9.86 12.66
C GLY A 48 12.02 -11.17 13.44
N SER A 49 11.58 -11.15 14.69
CA SER A 49 11.58 -12.31 15.60
C SER A 49 10.21 -12.64 16.18
N SER A 50 9.18 -11.80 15.92
CA SER A 50 7.83 -12.02 16.45
C SER A 50 7.08 -13.10 15.68
N ASN A 51 6.09 -13.69 16.36
CA ASN A 51 5.13 -14.62 15.76
C ASN A 51 3.74 -13.98 15.66
N THR A 52 2.89 -14.53 14.81
CA THR A 52 1.53 -14.01 14.59
C THR A 52 0.65 -14.05 15.85
N ASN A 53 0.84 -15.07 16.71
CA ASN A 53 0.10 -15.21 17.96
C ASN A 53 0.47 -14.20 19.05
N GLU A 54 1.58 -13.46 18.88
CA GLU A 54 1.96 -12.36 19.77
C GLU A 54 1.23 -11.05 19.44
N GLY A 55 0.46 -11.03 18.36
CA GLY A 55 -0.30 -9.86 17.93
C GLY A 55 -1.54 -9.63 18.74
N LEU A 56 -1.71 -8.41 19.22
CA LEU A 56 -2.84 -7.88 19.98
C LEU A 56 -3.74 -7.05 19.05
N GLU A 57 -5.00 -6.85 19.44
CA GLU A 57 -5.89 -5.88 18.79
C GLU A 57 -5.52 -4.44 19.15
N VAL A 58 -5.07 -4.22 20.41
CA VAL A 58 -4.65 -2.92 20.92
C VAL A 58 -3.24 -3.04 21.48
N GLY A 59 -2.37 -2.05 21.18
CA GLY A 59 -0.98 -2.01 21.67
C GLY A 59 -0.27 -0.75 21.19
N ASN A 60 0.93 -0.52 21.70
CA ASN A 60 1.67 0.73 21.49
C ASN A 60 2.27 0.84 20.08
N TYR A 61 2.69 -0.28 19.49
CA TYR A 61 3.44 -0.30 18.23
C TYR A 61 2.77 -1.23 17.21
N PRO A 62 2.87 -0.93 15.90
CA PRO A 62 2.43 -1.84 14.87
C PRO A 62 3.29 -3.11 14.86
N LEU A 63 2.63 -4.25 14.71
CA LEU A 63 3.27 -5.54 14.41
C LEU A 63 2.91 -5.94 12.99
N PHE A 64 3.89 -5.90 12.11
CA PHE A 64 3.73 -6.37 10.74
C PHE A 64 3.94 -7.89 10.66
N VAL A 65 2.92 -8.55 10.15
CA VAL A 65 2.92 -9.99 9.91
C VAL A 65 2.94 -10.25 8.39
N ARG A 66 2.56 -11.44 7.94
CA ARG A 66 2.55 -11.81 6.51
C ARG A 66 1.25 -11.45 5.79
N SER A 67 0.42 -10.60 6.38
CA SER A 67 -0.86 -10.15 5.83
C SER A 67 -0.89 -8.64 5.62
N GLN A 68 -1.88 -8.17 4.88
CA GLN A 68 -2.13 -6.74 4.73
C GLN A 68 -2.65 -6.11 6.04
N GLU A 69 -3.26 -6.90 6.90
CA GLU A 69 -3.69 -6.47 8.22
C GLU A 69 -2.50 -6.29 9.15
N VAL A 70 -2.42 -5.13 9.78
CA VAL A 70 -1.39 -4.78 10.76
C VAL A 70 -1.95 -5.03 12.16
N ARG A 71 -1.26 -5.86 12.95
CA ARG A 71 -1.56 -6.11 14.35
C ARG A 71 -0.84 -5.11 15.25
N ARG A 72 -1.01 -5.25 16.55
CA ARG A 72 -0.36 -4.38 17.54
C ARG A 72 0.49 -5.21 18.50
N LYS A 73 1.51 -4.55 19.10
CA LYS A 73 2.34 -5.12 20.16
C LYS A 73 2.78 -4.01 21.12
N ASN A 74 3.11 -4.35 22.37
CA ASN A 74 3.57 -3.37 23.36
C ASN A 74 5.08 -3.11 23.29
N GLU A 75 5.81 -3.96 22.58
CA GLU A 75 7.25 -3.87 22.39
C GLU A 75 7.56 -3.63 20.92
N PHE A 76 8.60 -2.88 20.62
CA PHE A 76 9.12 -2.71 19.26
C PHE A 76 10.47 -3.41 19.10
N GLN A 77 10.82 -3.74 17.87
CA GLN A 77 12.09 -4.37 17.51
C GLN A 77 12.98 -3.42 16.70
N PHE A 78 12.38 -2.51 15.97
CA PHE A 78 13.05 -1.58 15.05
C PHE A 78 12.51 -0.17 15.26
N ASP A 79 13.37 0.82 15.01
CA ASP A 79 13.03 2.26 15.00
C ASP A 79 13.74 2.89 13.79
N GLU A 80 13.09 2.86 12.64
CA GLU A 80 13.69 3.23 11.36
C GLU A 80 12.60 3.47 10.28
N THR A 81 13.02 3.98 9.13
CA THR A 81 12.18 3.95 7.91
C THR A 81 12.43 2.63 7.18
N ALA A 82 11.39 1.84 6.96
CA ALA A 82 11.51 0.56 6.29
C ALA A 82 10.33 0.23 5.35
N ILE A 83 10.64 -0.56 4.34
CA ILE A 83 9.65 -1.25 3.51
C ILE A 83 9.53 -2.68 4.00
N ILE A 84 8.30 -3.12 4.24
CA ILE A 84 8.01 -4.45 4.75
C ILE A 84 7.26 -5.25 3.71
N THR A 85 7.69 -6.51 3.51
CA THR A 85 7.01 -7.44 2.59
C THR A 85 6.98 -8.85 3.16
N SER A 86 6.01 -9.64 2.70
CA SER A 86 5.89 -11.05 3.09
C SER A 86 7.01 -11.90 2.48
N GLY A 87 7.67 -12.71 3.29
CA GLY A 87 8.70 -13.66 2.84
C GLY A 87 8.15 -15.01 2.38
N ASP A 88 6.94 -15.39 2.82
CA ASP A 88 6.29 -16.63 2.44
C ASP A 88 4.76 -16.52 2.38
N GLY A 89 4.11 -17.53 1.80
CA GLY A 89 2.67 -17.66 1.71
C GLY A 89 2.04 -16.83 0.57
N VAL A 90 0.72 -16.69 0.62
CA VAL A 90 -0.09 -16.04 -0.44
C VAL A 90 0.18 -14.55 -0.62
N GLY A 91 0.82 -13.92 0.35
CA GLY A 91 1.17 -12.50 0.35
C GLY A 91 2.48 -12.17 -0.36
N VAL A 92 3.23 -13.16 -0.79
CA VAL A 92 4.52 -12.97 -1.46
C VAL A 92 4.36 -12.13 -2.73
N GLY A 93 5.14 -11.05 -2.80
CA GLY A 93 5.10 -10.11 -3.93
C GLY A 93 3.83 -9.26 -4.05
N LYS A 94 2.92 -9.33 -3.07
CA LYS A 94 1.63 -8.61 -3.09
C LYS A 94 1.42 -7.73 -1.87
N ILE A 95 2.04 -8.07 -0.74
CA ILE A 95 1.91 -7.33 0.53
C ILE A 95 3.12 -6.45 0.72
N PHE A 96 2.87 -5.16 0.85
CA PHE A 96 3.89 -4.15 1.10
C PHE A 96 3.37 -3.12 2.09
N HIS A 97 4.18 -2.82 3.10
CA HIS A 97 3.93 -1.71 4.01
C HIS A 97 5.12 -0.75 4.00
N TYR A 98 4.85 0.51 4.21
CA TYR A 98 5.84 1.56 4.44
C TYR A 98 5.66 2.05 5.87
N ILE A 99 6.73 2.09 6.64
CA ILE A 99 6.73 2.51 8.04
C ILE A 99 7.87 3.48 8.32
N GLU A 100 7.59 4.48 9.11
CA GLU A 100 8.55 5.38 9.72
C GLU A 100 8.41 5.30 11.23
N GLY A 101 9.50 5.00 11.94
CA GLY A 101 9.54 4.90 13.39
C GLY A 101 9.47 3.48 13.93
N LYS A 102 8.87 3.32 15.11
CA LYS A 102 8.93 2.10 15.92
C LYS A 102 7.93 1.05 15.49
N TYR A 103 8.40 -0.18 15.29
CA TYR A 103 7.55 -1.30 14.91
C TYR A 103 8.13 -2.66 15.35
N ALA A 104 7.27 -3.67 15.39
CA ALA A 104 7.63 -5.07 15.53
C ALA A 104 7.39 -5.81 14.20
N LEU A 105 8.13 -6.90 13.97
CA LEU A 105 8.11 -7.61 12.70
C LEU A 105 8.09 -9.12 12.92
N HIS A 106 7.30 -9.80 12.10
CA HIS A 106 7.23 -11.26 12.07
C HIS A 106 8.52 -11.87 11.52
N GLN A 107 8.93 -13.04 12.06
CA GLN A 107 10.15 -13.77 11.67
C GLN A 107 10.20 -14.19 10.19
N ARG A 108 9.06 -14.23 9.48
CA ARG A 108 8.96 -14.58 8.06
C ARG A 108 8.52 -13.41 7.19
N ALA A 109 8.60 -12.18 7.69
CA ALA A 109 8.44 -10.97 6.91
C ALA A 109 9.81 -10.30 6.79
N TYR A 110 10.10 -9.75 5.62
CA TYR A 110 11.31 -8.99 5.38
C TYR A 110 11.08 -7.51 5.70
N ARG A 111 12.07 -6.91 6.35
CA ARG A 111 12.27 -5.46 6.38
C ARG A 111 13.38 -5.08 5.41
N ILE A 112 13.23 -3.96 4.76
CA ILE A 112 14.20 -3.37 3.84
C ILE A 112 14.38 -1.93 4.29
N HIS A 113 15.49 -1.67 4.97
CA HIS A 113 15.89 -0.34 5.42
C HIS A 113 16.91 0.22 4.43
N ILE A 114 16.55 1.30 3.74
CA ILE A 114 17.44 1.94 2.76
C ILE A 114 18.54 2.68 3.52
N THR A 115 19.79 2.31 3.22
CA THR A 115 20.99 2.89 3.85
C THR A 115 21.79 3.79 2.91
N SER A 116 21.51 3.72 1.61
CA SER A 116 22.15 4.55 0.58
C SER A 116 21.44 5.90 0.43
N ASP A 117 22.20 6.98 0.41
CA ASP A 117 21.73 8.34 0.10
C ASP A 117 21.30 8.54 -1.36
N ARG A 118 21.62 7.58 -2.23
CA ARG A 118 21.23 7.58 -3.66
C ARG A 118 19.82 7.05 -3.93
N LEU A 119 19.13 6.55 -2.91
CA LEU A 119 17.81 5.95 -3.06
C LEU A 119 16.83 6.48 -2.01
N ILE A 120 15.77 7.12 -2.48
CA ILE A 120 14.67 7.59 -1.62
C ILE A 120 13.80 6.38 -1.22
N PRO A 121 13.59 6.11 0.08
CA PRO A 121 12.81 4.95 0.55
C PRO A 121 11.40 4.89 -0.03
N LYS A 122 10.73 6.03 -0.15
CA LYS A 122 9.37 6.12 -0.70
C LYS A 122 9.33 5.81 -2.21
N PHE A 123 10.34 6.25 -2.97
CA PHE A 123 10.49 5.88 -4.38
C PHE A 123 10.65 4.36 -4.53
N PHE A 124 11.53 3.77 -3.72
CA PHE A 124 11.74 2.33 -3.73
C PHE A 124 10.48 1.56 -3.34
N PHE A 125 9.69 2.05 -2.38
CA PHE A 125 8.39 1.45 -2.02
C PHE A 125 7.45 1.36 -3.23
N TYR A 126 7.29 2.43 -3.99
CA TYR A 126 6.46 2.44 -5.19
C TYR A 126 7.01 1.50 -6.28
N TYR A 127 8.32 1.54 -6.49
CA TYR A 127 8.98 0.65 -7.44
C TYR A 127 8.79 -0.82 -7.07
N MET A 128 8.99 -1.17 -5.82
CA MET A 128 8.85 -2.53 -5.33
C MET A 128 7.41 -3.06 -5.49
N LYS A 129 6.41 -2.25 -5.15
CA LYS A 129 4.99 -2.60 -5.38
C LYS A 129 4.66 -2.95 -6.82
N THR A 130 5.36 -2.33 -7.77
CA THR A 130 5.09 -2.48 -9.21
C THR A 130 5.88 -3.62 -9.83
N SER A 131 7.12 -3.82 -9.40
CA SER A 131 8.10 -4.63 -10.15
C SER A 131 8.46 -5.94 -9.44
N PHE A 132 8.28 -6.02 -8.12
CA PHE A 132 8.80 -7.16 -7.34
C PHE A 132 8.09 -8.47 -7.67
N LEU A 133 6.77 -8.48 -7.81
CA LEU A 133 6.05 -9.70 -8.18
C LEU A 133 6.53 -10.24 -9.53
N LYS A 134 6.63 -9.39 -10.54
CA LYS A 134 7.12 -9.75 -11.89
C LYS A 134 8.55 -10.31 -11.84
N TYR A 135 9.39 -9.71 -10.98
CA TYR A 135 10.77 -10.17 -10.79
C TYR A 135 10.82 -11.58 -10.17
N ILE A 136 10.06 -11.83 -9.09
CA ILE A 136 10.10 -13.15 -8.43
C ILE A 136 9.46 -14.23 -9.31
N GLU A 137 8.40 -13.94 -10.04
CA GLU A 137 7.78 -14.86 -11.01
C GLU A 137 8.76 -15.27 -12.11
N LYS A 138 9.52 -14.30 -12.64
CA LYS A 138 10.55 -14.57 -13.68
C LYS A 138 11.70 -15.44 -13.17
N ASN A 139 12.02 -15.34 -11.87
CA ASN A 139 13.16 -16.07 -11.25
C ASN A 139 12.72 -17.30 -10.45
N ALA A 140 11.44 -17.62 -10.39
CA ALA A 140 10.94 -18.82 -9.74
C ALA A 140 11.21 -20.07 -10.58
N VAL A 141 11.71 -21.11 -9.93
CA VAL A 141 12.01 -22.40 -10.60
C VAL A 141 10.72 -23.20 -10.87
N ASN A 142 9.63 -22.90 -10.16
CA ASN A 142 8.32 -23.56 -10.31
C ASN A 142 7.20 -22.51 -10.50
N SER A 143 6.10 -22.91 -11.10
CA SER A 143 4.97 -22.08 -11.49
C SER A 143 4.20 -21.41 -10.32
N SER A 144 4.49 -21.75 -9.07
CA SER A 144 3.91 -21.09 -7.89
C SER A 144 4.98 -20.50 -6.99
N VAL A 145 4.99 -19.16 -6.88
CA VAL A 145 5.87 -18.45 -5.94
C VAL A 145 5.23 -18.46 -4.56
N THR A 146 5.69 -19.38 -3.71
CA THR A 146 5.20 -19.46 -2.32
C THR A 146 6.18 -18.92 -1.29
N SER A 147 7.42 -18.62 -1.69
CA SER A 147 8.44 -18.04 -0.80
C SER A 147 9.49 -17.24 -1.56
N VAL A 148 9.97 -16.17 -0.92
CA VAL A 148 11.13 -15.39 -1.36
C VAL A 148 12.30 -15.70 -0.44
N ARG A 149 13.43 -16.07 -1.02
CA ARG A 149 14.66 -16.32 -0.29
C ARG A 149 15.56 -15.09 -0.30
N ARG A 150 16.39 -14.92 0.71
CA ARG A 150 17.31 -13.80 0.86
C ARG A 150 18.14 -13.52 -0.41
N PRO A 151 18.73 -14.47 -1.13
CA PRO A 151 19.47 -14.19 -2.35
C PRO A 151 18.63 -13.59 -3.49
N MET A 152 17.32 -13.84 -3.52
CA MET A 152 16.42 -13.19 -4.49
C MET A 152 16.20 -11.73 -4.12
N MET A 153 16.04 -11.41 -2.83
CA MET A 153 15.95 -10.03 -2.35
C MET A 153 17.23 -9.27 -2.63
N ASP A 154 18.38 -9.86 -2.30
CA ASP A 154 19.70 -9.25 -2.47
C ASP A 154 19.96 -8.84 -3.93
N LYS A 155 19.54 -9.67 -4.88
CA LYS A 155 19.73 -9.46 -6.33
C LYS A 155 18.61 -8.66 -6.99
N PHE A 156 17.59 -8.22 -6.27
CA PHE A 156 16.51 -7.45 -6.87
C PHE A 156 17.06 -6.18 -7.51
N PRO A 157 16.88 -5.95 -8.83
CA PRO A 157 17.44 -4.80 -9.52
C PRO A 157 16.62 -3.55 -9.19
N VAL A 158 17.29 -2.51 -8.68
CA VAL A 158 16.70 -1.24 -8.29
C VAL A 158 17.18 -0.15 -9.25
N PRO A 159 16.29 0.58 -9.93
CA PRO A 159 16.68 1.70 -10.78
C PRO A 159 17.07 2.90 -9.93
N LEU A 160 18.12 3.59 -10.35
CA LEU A 160 18.66 4.78 -9.70
C LEU A 160 18.63 6.00 -10.65
N PRO A 161 17.47 6.59 -10.92
CA PRO A 161 17.43 7.91 -11.52
C PRO A 161 18.00 8.96 -10.53
N SER A 162 18.19 10.20 -10.98
CA SER A 162 18.65 11.25 -10.06
C SER A 162 17.71 11.43 -8.87
N ILE A 163 18.21 11.92 -7.74
CA ILE A 163 17.42 12.14 -6.54
C ILE A 163 16.24 13.09 -6.79
N GLU A 164 16.46 14.12 -7.63
CA GLU A 164 15.43 15.07 -8.03
C GLU A 164 14.30 14.36 -8.80
N GLU A 165 14.66 13.43 -9.69
CA GLU A 165 13.68 12.66 -10.45
C GLU A 165 12.94 11.67 -9.55
N GLN A 166 13.61 10.99 -8.63
CA GLN A 166 12.98 10.14 -7.63
C GLN A 166 11.96 10.94 -6.81
N GLN A 167 12.35 12.13 -6.33
CA GLN A 167 11.46 12.99 -5.54
C GLN A 167 10.27 13.50 -6.37
N ARG A 168 10.50 13.85 -7.64
CA ARG A 168 9.42 14.24 -8.56
C ARG A 168 8.40 13.11 -8.71
N ILE A 169 8.86 11.88 -8.91
CA ILE A 169 8.01 10.70 -9.04
C ILE A 169 7.22 10.46 -7.74
N VAL A 170 7.88 10.51 -6.59
CA VAL A 170 7.22 10.35 -5.28
C VAL A 170 6.10 11.38 -5.11
N ASN A 171 6.37 12.65 -5.38
CA ASN A 171 5.38 13.72 -5.23
C ASN A 171 4.14 13.51 -6.12
N ILE A 172 4.33 12.98 -7.33
CA ILE A 172 3.22 12.66 -8.23
C ILE A 172 2.42 11.48 -7.68
N LEU A 173 3.10 10.39 -7.30
CA LEU A 173 2.43 9.17 -6.85
C LEU A 173 1.73 9.36 -5.50
N ASP A 174 2.30 10.12 -4.58
CA ASP A 174 1.66 10.45 -3.30
C ASP A 174 0.36 11.24 -3.49
N ARG A 175 0.33 12.21 -4.42
CA ARG A 175 -0.91 12.94 -4.75
C ARG A 175 -2.01 12.02 -5.30
N PHE A 176 -1.65 11.10 -6.17
CA PHE A 176 -2.59 10.12 -6.70
C PHE A 176 -3.06 9.14 -5.61
N ASP A 177 -2.14 8.68 -4.76
CA ASP A 177 -2.47 7.77 -3.67
C ASP A 177 -3.48 8.42 -2.70
N THR A 178 -3.23 9.67 -2.31
CA THR A 178 -4.18 10.46 -1.49
C THR A 178 -5.53 10.59 -2.18
N LEU A 179 -5.57 10.96 -3.45
CA LEU A 179 -6.83 11.15 -4.18
C LEU A 179 -7.64 9.84 -4.28
N CYS A 180 -6.97 8.71 -4.53
CA CYS A 180 -7.64 7.44 -4.82
C CYS A 180 -7.92 6.59 -3.58
N ASN A 181 -7.15 6.72 -2.52
CA ASN A 181 -7.14 5.78 -1.39
C ASN A 181 -7.38 6.44 -0.03
N ASP A 182 -7.28 7.77 0.07
CA ASP A 182 -7.58 8.47 1.33
C ASP A 182 -9.10 8.45 1.59
N ILE A 183 -9.48 7.68 2.60
CA ILE A 183 -10.88 7.56 3.05
C ILE A 183 -11.36 8.76 3.86
N SER A 184 -10.47 9.71 4.16
CA SER A 184 -10.79 10.90 4.95
C SER A 184 -10.91 12.16 4.08
N ASN A 185 -10.08 12.27 3.01
CA ASN A 185 -9.98 13.49 2.20
C ASN A 185 -10.02 13.23 0.68
N GLY A 186 -10.03 11.98 0.24
CA GLY A 186 -10.04 11.61 -1.17
C GLY A 186 -11.43 11.32 -1.73
N LEU A 187 -11.49 10.87 -2.97
CA LEU A 187 -12.74 10.44 -3.61
C LEU A 187 -13.54 9.39 -2.81
N PRO A 188 -12.91 8.44 -2.09
CA PRO A 188 -13.66 7.53 -1.23
C PRO A 188 -14.41 8.22 -0.10
N ALA A 189 -13.85 9.29 0.49
CA ALA A 189 -14.52 10.07 1.53
C ALA A 189 -15.77 10.76 0.95
N GLU A 190 -15.66 11.42 -0.18
CA GLU A 190 -16.76 12.08 -0.84
C GLU A 190 -17.89 11.09 -1.22
N ILE A 191 -17.54 9.94 -1.77
CA ILE A 191 -18.52 8.88 -2.07
C ILE A 191 -19.28 8.44 -0.81
N LYS A 192 -18.58 8.28 0.32
CA LYS A 192 -19.18 7.90 1.61
C LYS A 192 -20.15 8.95 2.11
N GLU A 193 -19.76 10.20 2.09
CA GLU A 193 -20.60 11.33 2.52
C GLU A 193 -21.85 11.48 1.64
N ARG A 194 -21.70 11.35 0.32
CA ARG A 194 -22.83 11.38 -0.61
C ARG A 194 -23.82 10.23 -0.37
N LYS A 195 -23.32 9.01 -0.09
CA LYS A 195 -24.19 7.89 0.26
C LYS A 195 -24.96 8.13 1.55
N GLN A 196 -24.31 8.66 2.58
CA GLN A 196 -24.98 9.00 3.85
C GLN A 196 -26.05 10.09 3.65
N GLN A 197 -25.75 11.10 2.87
CA GLN A 197 -26.70 12.15 2.52
C GLN A 197 -27.90 11.58 1.76
N TYR A 198 -27.67 10.68 0.81
CA TYR A 198 -28.74 10.00 0.07
C TYR A 198 -29.65 9.21 1.01
N GLU A 199 -29.08 8.40 1.90
CA GLU A 199 -29.84 7.58 2.85
C GLU A 199 -30.66 8.46 3.81
N TYR A 200 -30.10 9.55 4.29
CA TYR A 200 -30.81 10.50 5.14
C TYR A 200 -32.04 11.08 4.43
N TYR A 201 -31.88 11.63 3.25
CA TYR A 201 -32.99 12.23 2.51
C TYR A 201 -34.02 11.20 2.04
N ARG A 202 -33.58 10.02 1.60
CA ARG A 202 -34.48 8.93 1.25
C ARG A 202 -35.37 8.54 2.45
N ASN A 203 -34.78 8.35 3.61
CA ASN A 203 -35.52 7.98 4.82
C ASN A 203 -36.48 9.10 5.22
N LYS A 204 -36.05 10.36 5.18
CA LYS A 204 -36.88 11.52 5.49
C LYS A 204 -38.08 11.64 4.54
N LEU A 205 -37.90 11.40 3.25
CA LEU A 205 -38.95 11.49 2.23
C LEU A 205 -39.91 10.29 2.29
N LEU A 206 -39.45 9.12 2.72
CA LEU A 206 -40.26 7.89 2.78
C LEU A 206 -40.92 7.69 4.15
N THR A 207 -40.61 8.49 5.15
CA THR A 207 -41.27 8.46 6.46
C THR A 207 -42.54 9.29 6.39
N PHE A 208 -43.64 8.66 5.97
CA PHE A 208 -44.98 9.27 6.05
C PHE A 208 -45.53 9.03 7.45
N SER A 209 -45.91 10.11 8.15
CA SER A 209 -46.81 10.00 9.29
C SER A 209 -48.16 9.47 8.80
N LYS A 210 -48.63 8.38 9.44
CA LYS A 210 -50.01 7.94 9.20
C LYS A 210 -50.93 9.12 9.47
N ALA A 211 -51.68 9.56 8.47
CA ALA A 211 -52.81 10.45 8.72
C ALA A 211 -53.78 9.74 9.66
N GLU A 212 -54.01 10.30 10.84
CA GLU A 212 -55.12 9.87 11.69
C GLU A 212 -56.39 10.14 10.90
N ILE A 213 -57.05 9.10 10.47
CA ILE A 213 -58.40 9.21 9.92
C ILE A 213 -59.30 9.31 11.18
N GLU A 214 -59.69 10.54 11.50
CA GLU A 214 -60.81 10.74 12.44
C GLU A 214 -62.08 10.19 11.77
N VAL A 215 -62.68 9.17 12.46
CA VAL A 215 -63.97 8.57 12.11
C VAL A 215 -65.05 9.22 12.95
#